data_eeb1c0c89af4c3a2754d2d9361148229
#
_entry.id   eeb1c0c89af4c3a2754d2d9361148229
#
_cell.length_a   1.000
_cell.length_b   1.000
_cell.length_c   1.000
_cell.angle_alpha   90.00
_cell.angle_beta   90.00
_cell.angle_gamma   90.00
#
_symmetry.space_group_name_H-M   'P 1'
#
loop_
_entity.id
_entity.type
_entity.pdbx_description
1 polymer ?
#
loop_
_entity_poly.entity_id
_entity_poly.type
_entity_poly.pdbx_seq_one_letter_code
_entity_poly.pdbx_strand_id
1 'polypeptide(L)'
;MLNIQRKLSNPFLALLAMPATAVGFALSTQIAALSWILSKKYGLDIHEVAFVWLAGPIAGIFGQVIVGMISDNVWFMGGRRRPFIIIGGIISAIAFLCLPFIQEISHITGIADIVIIASLIALFLDLSVNVTFNPARSIIADLTPEGKVRTSGYVWMQIVSGFFGVFAYFLSMLFGNEILLYIAAFIVLGMAVFPILLIEEKRDLKVEKVAEDDEKFGVWQIIKEIYPLYGFLIFGLFSLFHHFFHDALAPLHNPVLIGALIYSVIIGIVNIVAGVKKPSNQKEFQKIMLAHSFSWVAFQSMFILSGFFIENRILPNIDLSKITANWFAESLTGVQQTSDSSIGNMVSLGFFILNLVGAIFPLVLQVVAKSIGRVRTYIAALSIAAMGYFYIAFVGTVEWDFYLGMFLVGIGWSAVISIVFAIMSERVNPAKMGLFMGVFNLAVVLPQMMSNGVANVIRQTGNFQLLYILCGVFVSVSVLFWIFVREPESTRAATNVKGGGH
;
A
#
# COMPACT_ATOMS: atom_id res chain seq x y z
N MET A 1 17.82 29.89 -7.56
CA MET A 1 16.42 29.56 -7.94
C MET A 1 16.32 29.42 -9.47
N LEU A 2 15.84 28.24 -9.95
CA LEU A 2 15.68 27.99 -11.38
C LEU A 2 14.63 28.90 -12.01
N ASN A 3 14.82 29.32 -13.27
CA ASN A 3 13.83 30.14 -13.99
C ASN A 3 12.47 29.45 -14.10
N ILE A 4 12.45 28.10 -14.23
CA ILE A 4 11.22 27.29 -14.27
C ILE A 4 10.49 27.31 -12.93
N GLN A 5 11.20 27.39 -11.79
CA GLN A 5 10.64 27.52 -10.47
C GLN A 5 10.00 28.89 -10.26
N ARG A 6 10.63 29.98 -10.73
CA ARG A 6 10.07 31.35 -10.64
C ARG A 6 8.75 31.46 -11.40
N LYS A 7 8.62 30.75 -12.54
CA LYS A 7 7.43 30.77 -13.41
C LYS A 7 6.38 29.74 -13.02
N LEU A 8 6.66 28.83 -12.05
CA LEU A 8 5.80 27.70 -11.67
C LEU A 8 5.28 26.92 -12.91
N SER A 9 6.19 26.68 -13.86
CA SER A 9 5.86 26.06 -15.14
C SER A 9 5.58 24.56 -15.00
N ASN A 10 4.89 23.95 -15.99
CA ASN A 10 4.64 22.50 -15.99
C ASN A 10 5.91 21.65 -15.83
N PRO A 11 7.07 21.95 -16.48
CA PRO A 11 8.32 21.25 -16.23
C PRO A 11 8.79 21.35 -14.77
N PHE A 12 8.55 22.49 -14.10
CA PHE A 12 8.85 22.61 -12.67
C PHE A 12 7.92 21.78 -11.81
N LEU A 13 6.62 21.74 -12.12
CA LEU A 13 5.65 20.91 -11.40
C LEU A 13 5.96 19.42 -11.58
N ALA A 14 6.40 19.00 -12.77
CA ALA A 14 6.87 17.63 -13.01
C ALA A 14 8.16 17.32 -12.23
N LEU A 15 9.13 18.26 -12.20
CA LEU A 15 10.34 18.13 -11.39
C LEU A 15 10.00 18.00 -9.88
N LEU A 16 9.05 18.80 -9.41
CA LEU A 16 8.58 18.81 -8.03
C LEU A 16 7.84 17.52 -7.65
N ALA A 17 7.28 16.83 -8.63
CA ALA A 17 6.60 15.54 -8.44
C ALA A 17 7.57 14.34 -8.29
N MET A 18 8.82 14.47 -8.76
CA MET A 18 9.76 13.33 -8.81
C MET A 18 10.07 12.69 -7.44
N PRO A 19 10.22 13.41 -6.32
CA PRO A 19 10.45 12.77 -5.03
C PRO A 19 9.30 11.86 -4.59
N ALA A 20 8.05 12.26 -4.83
CA ALA A 20 6.89 11.41 -4.56
C ALA A 20 6.83 10.21 -5.53
N THR A 21 7.33 10.40 -6.76
CA THR A 21 7.48 9.32 -7.75
C THR A 21 8.52 8.30 -7.33
N ALA A 22 9.64 8.73 -6.73
CA ALA A 22 10.63 7.82 -6.14
C ALA A 22 10.00 6.87 -5.11
N VAL A 23 9.13 7.41 -4.24
CA VAL A 23 8.38 6.62 -3.26
C VAL A 23 7.43 5.62 -3.94
N GLY A 24 6.64 6.06 -4.92
CA GLY A 24 5.73 5.18 -5.65
C GLY A 24 6.45 4.05 -6.38
N PHE A 25 7.58 4.37 -7.02
CA PHE A 25 8.43 3.39 -7.70
C PHE A 25 9.06 2.39 -6.71
N ALA A 26 9.54 2.88 -5.55
CA ALA A 26 10.10 2.04 -4.50
C ALA A 26 9.08 1.01 -3.98
N LEU A 27 7.85 1.44 -3.66
CA LEU A 27 6.77 0.56 -3.21
C LEU A 27 6.40 -0.48 -4.27
N SER A 28 6.29 -0.10 -5.54
CA SER A 28 5.98 -1.03 -6.64
C SER A 28 7.12 -2.04 -6.86
N THR A 29 8.39 -1.60 -6.76
CA THR A 29 9.55 -2.48 -6.83
C THR A 29 9.56 -3.48 -5.67
N GLN A 30 9.29 -3.03 -4.46
CA GLN A 30 9.22 -3.89 -3.28
C GLN A 30 8.13 -4.97 -3.47
N ILE A 31 6.94 -4.59 -3.92
CA ILE A 31 5.85 -5.53 -4.19
C ILE A 31 6.23 -6.53 -5.29
N ALA A 32 6.91 -6.08 -6.35
CA ALA A 32 7.33 -6.96 -7.44
C ALA A 32 8.43 -7.94 -7.02
N ALA A 33 9.45 -7.48 -6.28
CA ALA A 33 10.71 -8.20 -6.14
C ALA A 33 10.94 -8.81 -4.75
N LEU A 34 10.41 -8.23 -3.65
CA LEU A 34 10.79 -8.65 -2.30
C LEU A 34 10.41 -10.12 -2.01
N SER A 35 9.14 -10.50 -2.22
CA SER A 35 8.72 -11.88 -1.97
C SER A 35 9.45 -12.87 -2.89
N TRP A 36 9.70 -12.47 -4.14
CA TRP A 36 10.40 -13.31 -5.09
C TRP A 36 11.86 -13.57 -4.66
N ILE A 37 12.62 -12.52 -4.30
CA ILE A 37 14.03 -12.69 -3.92
C ILE A 37 14.18 -13.49 -2.62
N LEU A 38 13.28 -13.27 -1.66
CA LEU A 38 13.28 -14.01 -0.40
C LEU A 38 12.99 -15.50 -0.61
N SER A 39 12.01 -15.85 -1.44
CA SER A 39 11.62 -17.24 -1.66
C SER A 39 12.53 -17.95 -2.66
N LYS A 40 12.93 -17.31 -3.77
CA LYS A 40 13.65 -17.96 -4.87
C LYS A 40 15.17 -17.90 -4.75
N LYS A 41 15.72 -16.80 -4.26
CA LYS A 41 17.17 -16.68 -4.06
C LYS A 41 17.61 -17.21 -2.70
N TYR A 42 16.83 -16.92 -1.65
CA TYR A 42 17.22 -17.27 -0.27
C TYR A 42 16.48 -18.49 0.28
N GLY A 43 15.50 -19.04 -0.43
CA GLY A 43 14.78 -20.25 -0.06
C GLY A 43 13.86 -20.11 1.16
N LEU A 44 13.44 -18.88 1.52
CA LEU A 44 12.54 -18.65 2.63
C LEU A 44 11.16 -19.21 2.32
N ASP A 45 10.55 -19.83 3.34
CA ASP A 45 9.19 -20.35 3.24
C ASP A 45 8.13 -19.23 3.25
N ILE A 46 6.89 -19.59 2.94
CA ILE A 46 5.76 -18.66 2.87
C ILE A 46 5.53 -17.88 4.16
N HIS A 47 5.77 -18.50 5.33
CA HIS A 47 5.60 -17.88 6.64
C HIS A 47 6.75 -16.90 6.95
N GLU A 48 7.98 -17.27 6.61
CA GLU A 48 9.18 -16.44 6.78
C GLU A 48 9.10 -15.19 5.89
N VAL A 49 8.70 -15.35 4.62
CA VAL A 49 8.45 -14.22 3.71
C VAL A 49 7.38 -13.29 4.29
N ALA A 50 6.26 -13.82 4.76
CA ALA A 50 5.20 -13.01 5.35
C ALA A 50 5.66 -12.31 6.64
N PHE A 51 6.57 -12.90 7.42
CA PHE A 51 7.17 -12.27 8.59
C PHE A 51 8.04 -11.06 8.21
N VAL A 52 8.90 -11.18 7.19
CA VAL A 52 9.70 -10.06 6.69
C VAL A 52 8.81 -8.88 6.29
N TRP A 53 7.63 -9.13 5.69
CA TRP A 53 6.68 -8.10 5.31
C TRP A 53 6.01 -7.38 6.49
N LEU A 54 6.16 -7.85 7.74
CA LEU A 54 5.72 -7.09 8.93
C LEU A 54 6.52 -5.78 9.11
N ALA A 55 7.68 -5.68 8.48
CA ALA A 55 8.50 -4.46 8.48
C ALA A 55 7.73 -3.23 7.96
N GLY A 56 6.93 -3.38 6.89
CA GLY A 56 6.14 -2.31 6.31
C GLY A 56 5.13 -1.69 7.26
N PRO A 57 4.21 -2.45 7.86
CA PRO A 57 3.30 -1.98 8.89
C PRO A 57 4.00 -1.30 10.08
N ILE A 58 5.09 -1.88 10.58
CA ILE A 58 5.87 -1.32 11.68
C ILE A 58 6.43 0.05 11.29
N ALA A 59 7.09 0.14 10.12
CA ALA A 59 7.62 1.39 9.60
C ALA A 59 6.50 2.43 9.36
N GLY A 60 5.33 2.00 8.89
CA GLY A 60 4.18 2.87 8.64
C GLY A 60 3.59 3.47 9.91
N ILE A 61 3.53 2.71 11.02
CA ILE A 61 3.06 3.21 12.31
C ILE A 61 3.98 4.32 12.85
N PHE A 62 5.29 4.11 12.79
CA PHE A 62 6.27 5.04 13.38
C PHE A 62 6.74 6.12 12.41
N GLY A 63 7.03 5.76 11.17
CA GLY A 63 7.70 6.65 10.22
C GLY A 63 6.88 7.87 9.83
N GLN A 64 5.62 7.70 9.46
CA GLN A 64 4.81 8.81 8.94
C GLN A 64 4.47 9.85 10.01
N VAL A 65 4.12 9.41 11.22
CA VAL A 65 3.71 10.32 12.31
C VAL A 65 4.93 11.08 12.86
N ILE A 66 6.01 10.36 13.19
CA ILE A 66 7.20 10.96 13.81
C ILE A 66 7.89 11.91 12.84
N VAL A 67 8.11 11.47 11.60
CA VAL A 67 8.82 12.28 10.59
C VAL A 67 8.00 13.49 10.16
N GLY A 68 6.66 13.35 10.05
CA GLY A 68 5.78 14.49 9.80
C GLY A 68 5.99 15.60 10.83
N MET A 69 5.91 15.26 12.12
CA MET A 69 6.12 16.22 13.22
C MET A 69 7.53 16.83 13.22
N ILE A 70 8.57 16.03 13.00
CA ILE A 70 9.96 16.52 13.02
C ILE A 70 10.20 17.43 11.82
N SER A 71 9.78 17.02 10.60
CA SER A 71 10.03 17.80 9.38
C SER A 71 9.32 19.15 9.35
N ASP A 72 8.27 19.34 10.15
CA ASP A 72 7.58 20.62 10.28
C ASP A 72 8.36 21.64 11.11
N ASN A 73 9.20 21.19 12.05
CA ASN A 73 9.85 22.02 13.05
C ASN A 73 11.37 22.19 12.87
N VAL A 74 11.99 21.45 11.93
CA VAL A 74 13.45 21.44 11.78
C VAL A 74 13.86 22.03 10.44
N TRP A 75 14.91 22.88 10.44
CA TRP A 75 15.53 23.44 9.24
C TRP A 75 17.01 23.09 9.22
N PHE A 76 17.44 22.23 8.26
CA PHE A 76 18.84 21.89 8.03
C PHE A 76 19.11 21.51 6.57
N MET A 77 20.35 21.45 6.12
CA MET A 77 20.73 21.18 4.73
C MET A 77 20.02 22.08 3.70
N GLY A 78 19.69 23.33 4.10
CA GLY A 78 19.08 24.32 3.20
C GLY A 78 17.58 24.14 2.95
N GLY A 79 16.86 23.40 3.77
CA GLY A 79 15.42 23.23 3.66
C GLY A 79 14.77 22.58 4.89
N ARG A 80 13.44 22.56 4.89
CA ARG A 80 12.60 21.88 5.88
C ARG A 80 12.28 20.47 5.44
N ARG A 81 11.89 20.28 4.19
CA ARG A 81 11.52 18.99 3.60
C ARG A 81 12.71 18.30 2.91
N ARG A 82 13.59 19.11 2.34
CA ARG A 82 14.76 18.66 1.57
C ARG A 82 15.62 17.61 2.27
N PRO A 83 16.03 17.75 3.57
CA PRO A 83 16.89 16.78 4.22
C PRO A 83 16.26 15.40 4.31
N PHE A 84 14.96 15.33 4.65
CA PHE A 84 14.22 14.08 4.82
C PHE A 84 14.08 13.33 3.49
N ILE A 85 13.83 14.06 2.39
CA ILE A 85 13.74 13.47 1.04
C ILE A 85 15.09 12.92 0.60
N ILE A 86 16.18 13.68 0.81
CA ILE A 86 17.54 13.25 0.43
C ILE A 86 17.97 12.04 1.25
N ILE A 87 17.88 12.12 2.58
CA ILE A 87 18.30 11.03 3.49
C ILE A 87 17.47 9.77 3.24
N GLY A 88 16.15 9.90 3.17
CA GLY A 88 15.26 8.78 2.90
C GLY A 88 15.54 8.16 1.53
N GLY A 89 15.74 8.96 0.47
CA GLY A 89 16.09 8.46 -0.85
C GLY A 89 17.42 7.71 -0.89
N ILE A 90 18.45 8.20 -0.20
CA ILE A 90 19.75 7.53 -0.09
C ILE A 90 19.63 6.19 0.65
N ILE A 91 18.95 6.19 1.81
CA ILE A 91 18.77 4.96 2.62
C ILE A 91 17.93 3.94 1.84
N SER A 92 16.86 4.36 1.14
CA SER A 92 16.06 3.47 0.28
C SER A 92 16.91 2.83 -0.82
N ALA A 93 17.76 3.61 -1.49
CA ALA A 93 18.64 3.10 -2.55
C ALA A 93 19.64 2.08 -2.00
N ILE A 94 20.27 2.36 -0.84
CA ILE A 94 21.17 1.43 -0.16
C ILE A 94 20.42 0.14 0.23
N ALA A 95 19.21 0.26 0.79
CA ALA A 95 18.42 -0.90 1.18
C ALA A 95 18.07 -1.79 -0.02
N PHE A 96 17.72 -1.21 -1.18
CA PHE A 96 17.51 -1.98 -2.43
C PHE A 96 18.78 -2.70 -2.86
N LEU A 97 19.97 -2.06 -2.76
CA LEU A 97 21.24 -2.70 -3.07
C LEU A 97 21.61 -3.81 -2.07
N CYS A 98 21.16 -3.74 -0.82
CA CYS A 98 21.43 -4.76 0.19
C CYS A 98 20.59 -6.04 0.00
N LEU A 99 19.37 -5.95 -0.59
CA LEU A 99 18.49 -7.11 -0.76
C LEU A 99 19.12 -8.27 -1.54
N PRO A 100 19.87 -8.07 -2.64
CA PRO A 100 20.57 -9.16 -3.33
C PRO A 100 21.73 -9.79 -2.54
N PHE A 101 22.20 -9.16 -1.45
CA PHE A 101 23.38 -9.53 -0.68
C PHE A 101 23.07 -9.90 0.79
N ILE A 102 21.83 -10.36 1.07
CA ILE A 102 21.40 -10.72 2.44
C ILE A 102 22.34 -11.77 3.06
N GLN A 103 22.77 -12.76 2.28
CA GLN A 103 23.63 -13.85 2.75
C GLN A 103 25.03 -13.34 3.10
N GLU A 104 25.62 -12.48 2.27
CA GLU A 104 26.90 -11.85 2.51
C GLU A 104 26.86 -10.95 3.75
N ILE A 105 25.77 -10.20 3.92
CA ILE A 105 25.55 -9.34 5.09
C ILE A 105 25.42 -10.22 6.36
N SER A 106 24.73 -11.36 6.28
CA SER A 106 24.64 -12.33 7.37
C SER A 106 26.04 -12.81 7.80
N HIS A 107 26.88 -13.18 6.84
CA HIS A 107 28.27 -13.59 7.12
C HIS A 107 29.11 -12.48 7.76
N ILE A 108 29.01 -11.25 7.26
CA ILE A 108 29.77 -10.09 7.78
C ILE A 108 29.32 -9.71 9.19
N THR A 109 28.02 -9.75 9.46
CA THR A 109 27.45 -9.36 10.76
C THR A 109 27.53 -10.47 11.82
N GLY A 110 27.74 -11.71 11.40
CA GLY A 110 27.70 -12.90 12.27
C GLY A 110 26.29 -13.30 12.71
N ILE A 111 25.25 -12.69 12.14
CA ILE A 111 23.84 -13.05 12.41
C ILE A 111 23.48 -14.21 11.47
N ALA A 112 23.34 -15.42 12.02
CA ALA A 112 23.09 -16.61 11.21
C ALA A 112 21.66 -16.68 10.64
N ASP A 113 20.70 -16.05 11.29
CA ASP A 113 19.30 -16.05 10.85
C ASP A 113 19.08 -15.04 9.71
N ILE A 114 18.91 -15.57 8.49
CA ILE A 114 18.66 -14.78 7.27
C ILE A 114 17.35 -14.01 7.37
N VAL A 115 16.34 -14.52 8.07
CA VAL A 115 15.03 -13.85 8.23
C VAL A 115 15.19 -12.56 9.01
N ILE A 116 16.05 -12.55 10.03
CA ILE A 116 16.36 -11.34 10.81
C ILE A 116 17.04 -10.28 9.92
N ILE A 117 18.07 -10.67 9.15
CA ILE A 117 18.76 -9.75 8.24
C ILE A 117 17.79 -9.19 7.18
N ALA A 118 17.00 -10.05 6.56
CA ALA A 118 15.98 -9.65 5.59
C ALA A 118 14.96 -8.67 6.19
N SER A 119 14.49 -8.95 7.41
CA SER A 119 13.54 -8.10 8.14
C SER A 119 14.13 -6.74 8.50
N LEU A 120 15.41 -6.68 8.89
CA LEU A 120 16.08 -5.42 9.15
C LEU A 120 16.25 -4.58 7.87
N ILE A 121 16.67 -5.19 6.76
CA ILE A 121 16.81 -4.48 5.48
C ILE A 121 15.44 -3.99 5.00
N ALA A 122 14.40 -4.82 5.07
CA ALA A 122 13.03 -4.43 4.74
C ALA A 122 12.53 -3.30 5.65
N LEU A 123 12.82 -3.35 6.96
CA LEU A 123 12.45 -2.28 7.90
C LEU A 123 13.15 -0.95 7.55
N PHE A 124 14.45 -0.98 7.23
CA PHE A 124 15.16 0.23 6.80
C PHE A 124 14.62 0.77 5.48
N LEU A 125 14.28 -0.10 4.53
CA LEU A 125 13.65 0.29 3.27
C LEU A 125 12.31 0.97 3.53
N ASP A 126 11.41 0.31 4.25
CA ASP A 126 10.07 0.82 4.52
C ASP A 126 10.10 2.09 5.37
N LEU A 127 10.99 2.16 6.38
CA LEU A 127 11.16 3.37 7.20
C LEU A 127 11.66 4.54 6.35
N SER A 128 12.64 4.33 5.47
CA SER A 128 13.19 5.38 4.60
C SER A 128 12.17 5.87 3.56
N VAL A 129 11.34 4.97 3.02
CA VAL A 129 10.22 5.31 2.14
C VAL A 129 9.21 6.18 2.90
N ASN A 130 8.83 5.80 4.12
CA ASN A 130 7.90 6.57 4.96
C ASN A 130 8.47 7.93 5.39
N VAL A 131 9.78 8.01 5.65
CA VAL A 131 10.50 9.27 5.92
C VAL A 131 10.41 10.24 4.74
N THR A 132 10.47 9.73 3.51
CA THR A 132 10.40 10.53 2.30
C THR A 132 8.97 10.94 1.93
N PHE A 133 7.99 10.10 2.22
CA PHE A 133 6.62 10.17 1.68
C PHE A 133 5.90 11.48 2.01
N ASN A 134 5.81 11.85 3.29
CA ASN A 134 5.14 13.08 3.69
C ASN A 134 5.88 14.34 3.25
N PRO A 135 7.21 14.49 3.45
CA PRO A 135 7.97 15.62 2.92
C PRO A 135 7.85 15.80 1.40
N ALA A 136 7.86 14.70 0.63
CA ALA A 136 7.73 14.74 -0.83
C ALA A 136 6.35 15.25 -1.31
N ARG A 137 5.30 15.02 -0.53
CA ARG A 137 3.97 15.59 -0.79
C ARG A 137 3.85 17.03 -0.32
N SER A 138 4.38 17.31 0.87
CA SER A 138 4.27 18.63 1.50
C SER A 138 5.05 19.70 0.75
N ILE A 139 6.19 19.38 0.14
CA ILE A 139 6.99 20.35 -0.65
C ILE A 139 6.20 20.94 -1.81
N ILE A 140 5.22 20.20 -2.38
CA ILE A 140 4.34 20.72 -3.41
C ILE A 140 3.48 21.85 -2.87
N ALA A 141 2.86 21.65 -1.69
CA ALA A 141 2.07 22.70 -1.03
C ALA A 141 2.94 23.90 -0.60
N ASP A 142 4.14 23.61 -0.10
CA ASP A 142 5.06 24.64 0.39
C ASP A 142 5.57 25.57 -0.72
N LEU A 143 5.71 25.07 -1.96
CA LEU A 143 6.30 25.82 -3.09
C LEU A 143 5.27 26.28 -4.13
N THR A 144 3.99 25.95 -3.97
CA THR A 144 2.93 26.38 -4.89
C THR A 144 1.87 27.20 -4.17
N PRO A 145 1.39 28.33 -4.78
CA PRO A 145 0.29 29.09 -4.23
C PRO A 145 -0.99 28.27 -4.23
N GLU A 146 -1.91 28.59 -3.31
CA GLU A 146 -3.23 27.94 -3.25
C GLU A 146 -4.01 28.12 -4.56
N GLY A 147 -4.91 27.18 -4.82
CA GLY A 147 -5.77 27.17 -6.00
C GLY A 147 -5.23 26.34 -7.15
N LYS A 148 -5.35 26.84 -8.38
CA LYS A 148 -5.09 26.08 -9.63
C LYS A 148 -3.67 25.52 -9.73
N VAL A 149 -2.66 26.29 -9.33
CA VAL A 149 -1.25 25.88 -9.47
C VAL A 149 -0.92 24.72 -8.52
N ARG A 150 -1.36 24.80 -7.25
CA ARG A 150 -1.18 23.71 -6.27
C ARG A 150 -1.90 22.44 -6.72
N THR A 151 -3.14 22.59 -7.22
CA THR A 151 -3.90 21.48 -7.80
C THR A 151 -3.13 20.85 -8.97
N SER A 152 -2.58 21.65 -9.87
CA SER A 152 -1.77 21.16 -10.99
C SER A 152 -0.52 20.42 -10.49
N GLY A 153 0.13 20.90 -9.42
CA GLY A 153 1.27 20.21 -8.80
C GLY A 153 0.93 18.79 -8.33
N TYR A 154 -0.19 18.63 -7.63
CA TYR A 154 -0.66 17.31 -7.21
C TYR A 154 -1.13 16.43 -8.38
N VAL A 155 -1.73 17.01 -9.43
CA VAL A 155 -2.07 16.28 -10.66
C VAL A 155 -0.82 15.74 -11.34
N TRP A 156 0.23 16.55 -11.49
CA TRP A 156 1.52 16.10 -12.01
C TRP A 156 2.13 14.99 -11.15
N MET A 157 2.05 15.12 -9.82
CA MET A 157 2.50 14.08 -8.91
C MET A 157 1.78 12.75 -9.18
N GLN A 158 0.46 12.74 -9.32
CA GLN A 158 -0.31 11.52 -9.57
C GLN A 158 -0.01 10.91 -10.94
N ILE A 159 0.12 11.73 -11.98
CA ILE A 159 0.45 11.24 -13.33
C ILE A 159 1.83 10.57 -13.33
N VAL A 160 2.86 11.29 -12.83
CA VAL A 160 4.24 10.79 -12.88
C VAL A 160 4.42 9.59 -11.95
N SER A 161 3.90 9.65 -10.71
CA SER A 161 3.99 8.53 -9.77
C SER A 161 3.21 7.31 -10.24
N GLY A 162 2.02 7.51 -10.83
CA GLY A 162 1.22 6.41 -11.38
C GLY A 162 1.92 5.72 -12.54
N PHE A 163 2.50 6.49 -13.47
CA PHE A 163 3.26 5.94 -14.59
C PHE A 163 4.46 5.11 -14.09
N PHE A 164 5.29 5.68 -13.21
CA PHE A 164 6.48 4.98 -12.71
C PHE A 164 6.14 3.79 -11.81
N GLY A 165 5.03 3.86 -11.07
CA GLY A 165 4.54 2.72 -10.30
C GLY A 165 4.21 1.51 -11.19
N VAL A 166 3.51 1.73 -12.31
CA VAL A 166 3.23 0.68 -13.32
C VAL A 166 4.50 0.26 -14.04
N PHE A 167 5.39 1.21 -14.34
CA PHE A 167 6.66 0.97 -15.04
C PHE A 167 7.61 0.06 -14.26
N ALA A 168 7.57 0.05 -12.93
CA ALA A 168 8.36 -0.87 -12.11
C ALA A 168 8.04 -2.34 -12.42
N TYR A 169 6.76 -2.69 -12.54
CA TYR A 169 6.35 -4.05 -12.89
C TYR A 169 6.73 -4.42 -14.32
N PHE A 170 6.66 -3.47 -15.24
CA PHE A 170 7.13 -3.67 -16.61
C PHE A 170 8.63 -3.96 -16.66
N LEU A 171 9.44 -3.21 -15.92
CA LEU A 171 10.89 -3.45 -15.81
C LEU A 171 11.18 -4.81 -15.16
N SER A 172 10.40 -5.19 -14.13
CA SER A 172 10.52 -6.49 -13.49
C SER A 172 10.27 -7.64 -14.47
N MET A 173 9.25 -7.52 -15.29
CA MET A 173 8.93 -8.51 -16.32
C MET A 173 10.03 -8.63 -17.37
N LEU A 174 10.66 -7.50 -17.78
CA LEU A 174 11.69 -7.50 -18.81
C LEU A 174 13.05 -8.01 -18.32
N PHE A 175 13.49 -7.50 -17.18
CA PHE A 175 14.86 -7.70 -16.69
C PHE A 175 14.96 -8.69 -15.53
N GLY A 176 13.81 -9.14 -15.01
CA GLY A 176 13.71 -10.00 -13.83
C GLY A 176 13.76 -9.21 -12.52
N ASN A 177 13.30 -9.88 -11.47
CA ASN A 177 13.08 -9.27 -10.16
C ASN A 177 14.37 -8.84 -9.46
N GLU A 178 15.47 -9.58 -9.64
CA GLU A 178 16.75 -9.23 -9.03
C GLU A 178 17.36 -7.99 -9.69
N ILE A 179 17.39 -7.92 -11.02
CA ILE A 179 17.93 -6.75 -11.75
C ILE A 179 17.08 -5.51 -11.46
N LEU A 180 15.76 -5.66 -11.28
CA LEU A 180 14.89 -4.57 -10.89
C LEU A 180 15.36 -3.88 -9.61
N LEU A 181 15.92 -4.61 -8.62
CA LEU A 181 16.41 -4.01 -7.37
C LEU A 181 17.58 -3.04 -7.61
N TYR A 182 18.50 -3.39 -8.50
CA TYR A 182 19.59 -2.49 -8.89
C TYR A 182 19.07 -1.27 -9.64
N ILE A 183 18.15 -1.47 -10.60
CA ILE A 183 17.52 -0.38 -11.33
C ILE A 183 16.77 0.55 -10.35
N ALA A 184 16.08 -0.03 -9.38
CA ALA A 184 15.33 0.73 -8.37
C ALA A 184 16.24 1.58 -7.50
N ALA A 185 17.39 1.08 -7.10
CA ALA A 185 18.36 1.86 -6.34
C ALA A 185 18.76 3.15 -7.09
N PHE A 186 19.05 3.04 -8.40
CA PHE A 186 19.42 4.19 -9.22
C PHE A 186 18.24 5.15 -9.47
N ILE A 187 17.05 4.62 -9.81
CA ILE A 187 15.87 5.44 -10.09
C ILE A 187 15.41 6.18 -8.83
N VAL A 188 15.31 5.47 -7.69
CA VAL A 188 14.88 6.06 -6.42
C VAL A 188 15.87 7.13 -5.96
N LEU A 189 17.18 6.85 -6.02
CA LEU A 189 18.21 7.82 -5.69
C LEU A 189 18.13 9.06 -6.60
N GLY A 190 18.06 8.83 -7.90
CA GLY A 190 17.99 9.91 -8.90
C GLY A 190 16.75 10.78 -8.73
N MET A 191 15.57 10.18 -8.56
CA MET A 191 14.31 10.91 -8.43
C MET A 191 14.11 11.56 -7.06
N ALA A 192 14.66 11.01 -5.99
CA ALA A 192 14.59 11.63 -4.68
C ALA A 192 15.61 12.76 -4.53
N VAL A 193 16.87 12.56 -4.94
CA VAL A 193 17.97 13.48 -4.63
C VAL A 193 18.11 14.56 -5.69
N PHE A 194 18.20 14.20 -6.97
CA PHE A 194 18.52 15.16 -8.02
C PHE A 194 17.54 16.33 -8.12
N PRO A 195 16.21 16.15 -8.14
CA PRO A 195 15.27 17.28 -8.20
C PRO A 195 15.37 18.20 -7.00
N ILE A 196 15.56 17.63 -5.82
CA ILE A 196 15.63 18.37 -4.56
C ILE A 196 16.90 19.23 -4.46
N LEU A 197 18.00 18.80 -5.07
CA LEU A 197 19.21 19.62 -5.16
C LEU A 197 19.00 20.88 -6.03
N LEU A 198 18.11 20.82 -7.01
CA LEU A 198 17.79 21.92 -7.92
C LEU A 198 16.70 22.86 -7.39
N ILE A 199 15.89 22.42 -6.44
CA ILE A 199 14.76 23.16 -5.87
C ILE A 199 15.23 23.94 -4.65
N GLU A 200 14.84 25.21 -4.54
CA GLU A 200 15.10 26.04 -3.37
C GLU A 200 13.84 26.17 -2.51
N GLU A 201 13.94 25.84 -1.23
CA GLU A 201 12.90 26.09 -0.23
C GLU A 201 13.06 27.51 0.35
N LYS A 202 11.93 28.24 0.52
CA LYS A 202 11.93 29.55 1.15
C LYS A 202 11.96 29.42 2.67
N ARG A 203 12.85 30.17 3.35
CA ARG A 203 12.96 30.14 4.82
C ARG A 203 11.77 30.78 5.53
N ASP A 204 11.09 31.71 4.86
CA ASP A 204 9.99 32.52 5.41
C ASP A 204 8.60 31.86 5.26
N LEU A 205 8.54 30.56 5.00
CA LEU A 205 7.28 29.83 5.08
C LEU A 205 6.76 29.94 6.50
N LYS A 206 5.82 30.87 6.74
CA LYS A 206 5.08 30.96 8.01
C LYS A 206 4.42 29.59 8.19
N VAL A 207 4.88 28.85 9.18
CA VAL A 207 4.07 27.78 9.76
C VAL A 207 2.84 28.52 10.30
N GLU A 208 1.68 28.36 9.65
CA GLU A 208 0.43 28.65 10.33
C GLU A 208 0.47 27.80 11.58
N LYS A 209 0.80 28.45 12.70
CA LYS A 209 0.65 27.82 14.01
C LYS A 209 -0.83 27.43 14.07
N VAL A 210 -1.10 26.14 13.99
CA VAL A 210 -2.39 25.61 14.42
C VAL A 210 -2.63 26.27 15.77
N ALA A 211 -3.73 26.98 15.88
CA ALA A 211 -4.02 27.80 17.06
C ALA A 211 -3.77 26.96 18.32
N GLU A 212 -3.03 27.52 19.28
CA GLU A 212 -2.63 26.85 20.54
C GLU A 212 -3.84 26.37 21.38
N ASP A 213 -5.07 26.75 21.00
CA ASP A 213 -6.34 26.39 21.64
C ASP A 213 -6.94 25.05 21.15
N ASP A 214 -6.35 24.36 20.18
CA ASP A 214 -6.79 23.01 19.87
C ASP A 214 -6.30 22.08 20.99
N GLU A 215 -7.26 21.60 21.83
CA GLU A 215 -7.03 20.50 22.78
C GLU A 215 -6.07 19.50 22.14
N LYS A 216 -4.86 19.38 22.75
CA LYS A 216 -3.88 18.38 22.30
C LYS A 216 -4.57 17.04 22.25
N PHE A 217 -4.84 16.55 21.06
CA PHE A 217 -5.46 15.24 20.86
C PHE A 217 -4.47 14.22 21.46
N GLY A 218 -4.73 13.83 22.70
CA GLY A 218 -3.83 12.99 23.48
C GLY A 218 -3.77 11.58 22.89
N VAL A 219 -2.67 10.90 23.12
CA VAL A 219 -2.50 9.47 22.74
C VAL A 219 -3.70 8.62 23.17
N TRP A 220 -4.31 8.92 24.31
CA TRP A 220 -5.52 8.24 24.80
C TRP A 220 -6.76 8.42 23.91
N GLN A 221 -6.88 9.55 23.22
CA GLN A 221 -7.97 9.77 22.29
C GLN A 221 -7.75 8.95 21.00
N ILE A 222 -6.50 8.86 20.51
CA ILE A 222 -6.16 7.99 19.38
C ILE A 222 -6.47 6.53 19.75
N ILE A 223 -6.02 6.07 20.91
CA ILE A 223 -6.30 4.72 21.40
C ILE A 223 -7.81 4.44 21.41
N LYS A 224 -8.61 5.38 21.91
CA LYS A 224 -10.07 5.25 21.92
C LYS A 224 -10.70 5.25 20.53
N GLU A 225 -10.13 5.96 19.56
CA GLU A 225 -10.66 5.96 18.18
C GLU A 225 -10.38 4.65 17.44
N ILE A 226 -9.23 4.03 17.68
CA ILE A 226 -8.78 2.84 16.96
C ILE A 226 -9.26 1.51 17.57
N TYR A 227 -10.10 1.51 18.62
CA TYR A 227 -10.56 0.25 19.23
C TYR A 227 -11.15 -0.76 18.22
N PRO A 228 -11.77 -0.36 17.08
CA PRO A 228 -12.22 -1.32 16.08
C PRO A 228 -11.09 -2.13 15.45
N LEU A 229 -9.85 -1.62 15.54
CA LEU A 229 -8.66 -2.22 14.96
C LEU A 229 -7.84 -3.07 15.94
N TYR A 230 -8.27 -3.18 17.21
CA TYR A 230 -7.49 -3.91 18.22
C TYR A 230 -7.27 -5.38 17.89
N GLY A 231 -8.21 -6.03 17.18
CA GLY A 231 -8.00 -7.39 16.71
C GLY A 231 -6.77 -7.52 15.82
N PHE A 232 -6.64 -6.62 14.85
CA PHE A 232 -5.48 -6.57 13.95
C PHE A 232 -4.18 -6.24 14.69
N LEU A 233 -4.23 -5.28 15.63
CA LEU A 233 -3.08 -4.90 16.45
C LEU A 233 -2.59 -6.06 17.33
N ILE A 234 -3.51 -6.73 18.03
CA ILE A 234 -3.18 -7.86 18.92
C ILE A 234 -2.55 -9.00 18.12
N PHE A 235 -3.13 -9.36 16.97
CA PHE A 235 -2.55 -10.40 16.11
C PHE A 235 -1.19 -9.97 15.55
N GLY A 236 -1.04 -8.71 15.14
CA GLY A 236 0.24 -8.19 14.65
C GLY A 236 1.35 -8.28 15.69
N LEU A 237 1.08 -7.84 16.91
CA LEU A 237 2.01 -7.97 18.04
C LEU A 237 2.32 -9.45 18.34
N PHE A 238 1.29 -10.30 18.38
CA PHE A 238 1.48 -11.75 18.55
C PHE A 238 2.40 -12.33 17.47
N SER A 239 2.20 -11.98 16.21
CA SER A 239 3.02 -12.46 15.08
C SER A 239 4.50 -12.09 15.23
N LEU A 240 4.81 -10.89 15.75
CA LEU A 240 6.17 -10.48 16.04
C LEU A 240 6.81 -11.35 17.12
N PHE A 241 6.11 -11.58 18.23
CA PHE A 241 6.62 -12.43 19.32
C PHE A 241 6.70 -13.90 18.92
N HIS A 242 5.75 -14.39 18.11
CA HIS A 242 5.70 -15.78 17.64
C HIS A 242 6.98 -16.20 16.91
N HIS A 243 7.62 -15.29 16.13
CA HIS A 243 8.87 -15.63 15.45
C HIS A 243 10.01 -15.93 16.44
N PHE A 244 10.12 -15.16 17.52
CA PHE A 244 11.18 -15.34 18.53
C PHE A 244 10.91 -16.45 19.54
N PHE A 245 9.64 -16.78 19.77
CA PHE A 245 9.21 -17.78 20.76
C PHE A 245 8.36 -18.87 20.11
N HIS A 246 8.82 -19.36 18.94
CA HIS A 246 8.05 -20.26 18.07
C HIS A 246 7.49 -21.46 18.81
N ASP A 247 8.32 -22.23 19.54
CA ASP A 247 7.91 -23.48 20.20
C ASP A 247 6.82 -23.26 21.25
N ALA A 248 6.89 -22.16 21.99
CA ALA A 248 5.94 -21.83 23.05
C ALA A 248 4.62 -21.27 22.48
N LEU A 249 4.68 -20.52 21.38
CA LEU A 249 3.54 -19.78 20.83
C LEU A 249 2.87 -20.47 19.63
N ALA A 250 3.50 -21.48 19.02
CA ALA A 250 2.96 -22.19 17.87
C ALA A 250 1.52 -22.72 18.07
N PRO A 251 1.16 -23.33 19.23
CA PRO A 251 -0.21 -23.79 19.45
C PRO A 251 -1.25 -22.67 19.53
N LEU A 252 -0.81 -21.43 19.86
CA LEU A 252 -1.67 -20.27 20.04
C LEU A 252 -1.92 -19.50 18.76
N HIS A 253 -1.16 -19.77 17.67
CA HIS A 253 -1.23 -18.96 16.45
C HIS A 253 -2.64 -18.92 15.85
N ASN A 254 -3.25 -20.06 15.60
CA ASN A 254 -4.61 -20.15 15.04
C ASN A 254 -5.69 -19.62 16.03
N PRO A 255 -5.67 -19.98 17.34
CA PRO A 255 -6.56 -19.38 18.31
C PRO A 255 -6.51 -17.86 18.37
N VAL A 256 -5.32 -17.25 18.35
CA VAL A 256 -5.16 -15.78 18.38
C VAL A 256 -5.65 -15.16 17.06
N LEU A 257 -5.34 -15.75 15.89
CA LEU A 257 -5.84 -15.33 14.60
C LEU A 257 -7.37 -15.31 14.58
N ILE A 258 -7.99 -16.43 14.96
CA ILE A 258 -9.45 -16.57 14.97
C ILE A 258 -10.08 -15.60 15.98
N GLY A 259 -9.50 -15.48 17.18
CA GLY A 259 -9.97 -14.55 18.22
C GLY A 259 -9.91 -13.10 17.75
N ALA A 260 -8.84 -12.70 17.06
CA ALA A 260 -8.69 -11.37 16.49
C ALA A 260 -9.73 -11.07 15.40
N LEU A 261 -10.02 -12.03 14.53
CA LEU A 261 -11.05 -11.92 13.49
C LEU A 261 -12.45 -11.85 14.10
N ILE A 262 -12.77 -12.71 15.06
CA ILE A 262 -14.06 -12.71 15.78
C ILE A 262 -14.25 -11.36 16.48
N TYR A 263 -13.23 -10.87 17.21
CA TYR A 263 -13.28 -9.54 17.83
C TYR A 263 -13.62 -8.45 16.81
N SER A 264 -12.89 -8.41 15.68
CA SER A 264 -13.09 -7.39 14.66
C SER A 264 -14.51 -7.44 14.06
N VAL A 265 -15.06 -8.64 13.83
CA VAL A 265 -16.44 -8.82 13.33
C VAL A 265 -17.47 -8.38 14.38
N ILE A 266 -17.32 -8.80 15.64
CA ILE A 266 -18.24 -8.43 16.72
C ILE A 266 -18.26 -6.92 16.92
N ILE A 267 -17.09 -6.29 17.01
CA ILE A 267 -16.98 -4.83 17.15
C ILE A 267 -17.56 -4.10 15.94
N GLY A 268 -17.41 -4.65 14.75
CA GLY A 268 -18.06 -4.14 13.54
C GLY A 268 -19.58 -4.11 13.66
N ILE A 269 -20.18 -5.22 14.10
CA ILE A 269 -21.62 -5.33 14.33
C ILE A 269 -22.06 -4.36 15.42
N VAL A 270 -21.33 -4.26 16.53
CA VAL A 270 -21.61 -3.32 17.64
C VAL A 270 -21.61 -1.87 17.12
N ASN A 271 -20.61 -1.50 16.30
CA ASN A 271 -20.52 -0.16 15.72
C ASN A 271 -21.67 0.15 14.74
N ILE A 272 -22.10 -0.83 13.95
CA ILE A 272 -23.25 -0.70 13.06
C ILE A 272 -24.51 -0.43 13.90
N VAL A 273 -24.80 -1.28 14.90
CA VAL A 273 -25.98 -1.14 15.78
C VAL A 273 -25.94 0.18 16.54
N ALA A 274 -24.80 0.56 17.10
CA ALA A 274 -24.63 1.83 17.79
C ALA A 274 -24.84 3.04 16.85
N GLY A 275 -24.31 2.96 15.63
CA GLY A 275 -24.48 4.00 14.61
C GLY A 275 -25.91 4.12 14.07
N VAL A 276 -26.69 3.04 14.10
CA VAL A 276 -28.14 3.11 13.79
C VAL A 276 -28.90 3.81 14.92
N LYS A 277 -28.60 3.47 16.19
CA LYS A 277 -29.27 4.07 17.35
C LYS A 277 -28.91 5.54 17.59
N LYS A 278 -27.62 5.88 17.45
CA LYS A 278 -27.08 7.23 17.65
C LYS A 278 -26.13 7.58 16.50
N PRO A 279 -26.64 8.11 15.39
CA PRO A 279 -25.81 8.50 14.25
C PRO A 279 -24.81 9.60 14.63
N SER A 280 -23.55 9.40 14.30
CA SER A 280 -22.51 10.44 14.43
C SER A 280 -21.42 10.22 13.38
N ASN A 281 -20.73 11.30 12.98
CA ASN A 281 -19.61 11.21 12.05
C ASN A 281 -18.49 10.34 12.60
N GLN A 282 -18.24 10.35 13.91
CA GLN A 282 -17.27 9.48 14.57
C GLN A 282 -17.60 7.99 14.36
N LYS A 283 -18.86 7.58 14.53
CA LYS A 283 -19.28 6.20 14.28
C LYS A 283 -19.19 5.81 12.82
N GLU A 284 -19.49 6.73 11.91
CA GLU A 284 -19.30 6.50 10.47
C GLU A 284 -17.80 6.33 10.15
N PHE A 285 -16.92 7.17 10.71
CA PHE A 285 -15.48 7.05 10.55
C PHE A 285 -14.96 5.68 11.05
N GLN A 286 -15.39 5.24 12.24
CA GLN A 286 -15.01 3.94 12.80
C GLN A 286 -15.49 2.76 11.94
N LYS A 287 -16.72 2.84 11.37
CA LYS A 287 -17.20 1.82 10.43
C LYS A 287 -16.38 1.77 9.15
N ILE A 288 -16.04 2.95 8.60
CA ILE A 288 -15.19 3.05 7.40
C ILE A 288 -13.82 2.44 7.67
N MET A 289 -13.17 2.79 8.79
CA MET A 289 -11.86 2.22 9.17
C MET A 289 -11.90 0.69 9.20
N LEU A 290 -12.87 0.11 9.90
CA LEU A 290 -12.96 -1.33 10.05
C LEU A 290 -13.29 -2.02 8.71
N ALA A 291 -14.25 -1.51 7.96
CA ALA A 291 -14.59 -2.06 6.65
C ALA A 291 -13.41 -2.03 5.69
N HIS A 292 -12.67 -0.91 5.66
CA HIS A 292 -11.47 -0.74 4.84
C HIS A 292 -10.35 -1.69 5.26
N SER A 293 -10.21 -1.95 6.55
CA SER A 293 -9.20 -2.87 7.09
C SER A 293 -9.33 -4.30 6.54
N PHE A 294 -10.54 -4.82 6.42
CA PHE A 294 -10.75 -6.15 5.85
C PHE A 294 -10.30 -6.22 4.37
N SER A 295 -10.50 -5.18 3.58
CA SER A 295 -9.98 -5.16 2.21
C SER A 295 -8.45 -5.15 2.17
N TRP A 296 -7.78 -4.47 3.12
CA TRP A 296 -6.31 -4.45 3.19
C TRP A 296 -5.70 -5.78 3.60
N VAL A 297 -6.37 -6.60 4.41
CA VAL A 297 -5.93 -7.99 4.66
C VAL A 297 -5.81 -8.74 3.32
N ALA A 298 -6.82 -8.62 2.46
CA ALA A 298 -6.83 -9.31 1.18
C ALA A 298 -5.75 -8.80 0.22
N PHE A 299 -5.67 -7.47 0.00
CA PHE A 299 -4.71 -6.90 -0.93
C PHE A 299 -3.27 -7.17 -0.49
N GLN A 300 -2.97 -7.04 0.80
CA GLN A 300 -1.62 -7.32 1.31
C GLN A 300 -1.25 -8.80 1.15
N SER A 301 -2.15 -9.71 1.50
CA SER A 301 -1.91 -11.15 1.33
C SER A 301 -1.66 -11.51 -0.13
N MET A 302 -2.43 -10.94 -1.06
CA MET A 302 -2.21 -11.10 -2.50
C MET A 302 -0.83 -10.59 -2.90
N PHE A 303 -0.43 -9.37 -2.51
CA PHE A 303 0.87 -8.81 -2.89
C PHE A 303 2.05 -9.65 -2.42
N ILE A 304 1.95 -10.25 -1.24
CA ILE A 304 3.03 -11.05 -0.65
C ILE A 304 3.07 -12.46 -1.21
N LEU A 305 1.92 -13.10 -1.39
CA LEU A 305 1.82 -14.56 -1.50
C LEU A 305 1.49 -15.05 -2.93
N SER A 306 1.21 -14.15 -3.89
CA SER A 306 0.84 -14.55 -5.27
C SER A 306 1.91 -15.41 -5.96
N GLY A 307 3.20 -15.17 -5.68
CA GLY A 307 4.29 -15.97 -6.23
C GLY A 307 4.17 -17.45 -5.83
N PHE A 308 3.87 -17.72 -4.56
CA PHE A 308 3.66 -19.09 -4.06
C PHE A 308 2.42 -19.75 -4.68
N PHE A 309 1.35 -19.01 -4.92
CA PHE A 309 0.18 -19.52 -5.62
C PHE A 309 0.53 -19.90 -7.06
N ILE A 310 1.21 -19.04 -7.80
CA ILE A 310 1.63 -19.28 -9.17
C ILE A 310 2.52 -20.52 -9.24
N GLU A 311 3.52 -20.62 -8.37
CA GLU A 311 4.46 -21.74 -8.31
C GLU A 311 3.76 -23.08 -8.09
N ASN A 312 2.80 -23.13 -7.17
CA ASN A 312 2.19 -24.40 -6.75
C ASN A 312 0.88 -24.74 -7.47
N ARG A 313 0.25 -23.76 -8.13
CA ARG A 313 -1.09 -23.96 -8.72
C ARG A 313 -1.17 -23.72 -10.21
N ILE A 314 -0.39 -22.77 -10.75
CA ILE A 314 -0.45 -22.42 -12.17
C ILE A 314 0.70 -23.07 -12.93
N LEU A 315 1.93 -22.87 -12.46
CA LEU A 315 3.14 -23.32 -13.17
C LEU A 315 3.17 -24.84 -13.48
N PRO A 316 2.68 -25.74 -12.59
CA PRO A 316 2.66 -27.17 -12.89
C PRO A 316 1.76 -27.56 -14.07
N ASN A 317 0.86 -26.67 -14.49
CA ASN A 317 -0.11 -26.95 -15.57
C ASN A 317 0.26 -26.28 -16.90
N ILE A 318 1.38 -25.54 -16.97
CA ILE A 318 1.75 -24.73 -18.14
C ILE A 318 3.16 -25.06 -18.61
N ASP A 319 3.34 -25.13 -19.92
CA ASP A 319 4.66 -25.17 -20.55
C ASP A 319 5.32 -23.78 -20.47
N LEU A 320 6.56 -23.71 -19.95
CA LEU A 320 7.30 -22.47 -19.79
C LEU A 320 7.44 -21.67 -21.10
N SER A 321 7.55 -22.37 -22.24
CA SER A 321 7.67 -21.74 -23.57
C SER A 321 6.39 -21.04 -24.01
N LYS A 322 5.26 -21.34 -23.39
CA LYS A 322 3.95 -20.78 -23.73
C LYS A 322 3.53 -19.62 -22.82
N ILE A 323 4.32 -19.31 -21.80
CA ILE A 323 4.03 -18.22 -20.86
C ILE A 323 4.20 -16.88 -21.58
N THR A 324 3.13 -16.10 -21.66
CA THR A 324 3.11 -14.80 -22.35
C THR A 324 4.11 -13.81 -21.76
N ALA A 325 4.24 -13.76 -20.44
CA ALA A 325 5.21 -12.90 -19.77
C ALA A 325 6.66 -13.27 -20.14
N ASN A 326 6.96 -14.58 -20.31
CA ASN A 326 8.27 -15.04 -20.76
C ASN A 326 8.53 -14.66 -22.21
N TRP A 327 7.53 -14.83 -23.09
CA TRP A 327 7.67 -14.44 -24.49
C TRP A 327 8.03 -12.95 -24.62
N PHE A 328 7.41 -12.07 -23.83
CA PHE A 328 7.77 -10.65 -23.80
C PHE A 328 9.22 -10.45 -23.35
N ALA A 329 9.61 -11.08 -22.24
CA ALA A 329 10.97 -10.96 -21.71
C ALA A 329 12.02 -11.48 -22.71
N GLU A 330 11.83 -12.66 -23.27
CA GLU A 330 12.73 -13.29 -24.24
C GLU A 330 12.82 -12.51 -25.56
N SER A 331 11.68 -12.01 -26.06
CA SER A 331 11.64 -11.25 -27.33
C SER A 331 12.43 -9.93 -27.24
N LEU A 332 12.49 -9.31 -26.07
CA LEU A 332 13.16 -8.02 -25.87
C LEU A 332 14.60 -8.16 -25.34
N THR A 333 14.90 -9.19 -24.57
CA THR A 333 16.19 -9.37 -23.93
C THR A 333 17.05 -10.46 -24.57
N GLY A 334 16.45 -11.40 -25.32
CA GLY A 334 17.12 -12.57 -25.86
C GLY A 334 17.53 -13.62 -24.81
N VAL A 335 17.10 -13.46 -23.55
CA VAL A 335 17.47 -14.35 -22.44
C VAL A 335 16.35 -15.37 -22.20
N GLN A 336 16.70 -16.65 -22.28
CA GLN A 336 15.77 -17.75 -22.00
C GLN A 336 15.34 -17.73 -20.52
N GLN A 337 14.05 -17.92 -20.26
CA GLN A 337 13.47 -17.85 -18.95
C GLN A 337 13.52 -19.22 -18.23
N THR A 338 13.85 -19.19 -16.94
CA THR A 338 13.80 -20.34 -16.03
C THR A 338 12.43 -20.44 -15.35
N SER A 339 12.18 -21.52 -14.61
CA SER A 339 10.99 -21.68 -13.78
C SER A 339 10.85 -20.52 -12.79
N ASP A 340 11.91 -20.17 -12.07
CA ASP A 340 11.87 -19.11 -11.05
C ASP A 340 11.66 -17.73 -11.64
N SER A 341 12.31 -17.42 -12.79
CA SER A 341 12.06 -16.15 -13.49
C SER A 341 10.64 -16.08 -14.04
N SER A 342 10.09 -17.22 -14.50
CA SER A 342 8.69 -17.31 -14.99
C SER A 342 7.68 -16.96 -13.92
N ILE A 343 7.89 -17.39 -12.66
CA ILE A 343 7.04 -17.01 -11.53
C ILE A 343 7.08 -15.49 -11.35
N GLY A 344 8.27 -14.91 -11.29
CA GLY A 344 8.46 -13.46 -11.17
C GLY A 344 7.82 -12.67 -12.30
N ASN A 345 7.98 -13.13 -13.55
CA ASN A 345 7.42 -12.51 -14.73
C ASN A 345 5.87 -12.54 -14.71
N MET A 346 5.26 -13.67 -14.32
CA MET A 346 3.81 -13.80 -14.21
C MET A 346 3.24 -12.92 -13.10
N VAL A 347 3.89 -12.87 -11.93
CA VAL A 347 3.50 -11.94 -10.84
C VAL A 347 3.57 -10.50 -11.34
N SER A 348 4.68 -10.15 -11.99
CA SER A 348 4.92 -8.78 -12.47
C SER A 348 3.90 -8.36 -13.52
N LEU A 349 3.56 -9.22 -14.48
CA LEU A 349 2.51 -8.92 -15.47
C LEU A 349 1.13 -8.82 -14.84
N GLY A 350 0.80 -9.70 -13.88
CA GLY A 350 -0.45 -9.63 -13.14
C GLY A 350 -0.58 -8.32 -12.34
N PHE A 351 0.47 -7.90 -11.66
CA PHE A 351 0.48 -6.65 -10.91
C PHE A 351 0.60 -5.40 -11.81
N PHE A 352 1.23 -5.52 -12.98
CA PHE A 352 1.17 -4.50 -14.02
C PHE A 352 -0.29 -4.24 -14.43
N ILE A 353 -1.04 -5.31 -14.76
CA ILE A 353 -2.46 -5.21 -15.15
C ILE A 353 -3.28 -4.59 -14.00
N LEU A 354 -3.13 -5.11 -12.78
CA LEU A 354 -3.83 -4.61 -11.59
C LEU A 354 -3.59 -3.11 -11.36
N ASN A 355 -2.32 -2.67 -11.40
CA ASN A 355 -1.97 -1.28 -11.15
C ASN A 355 -2.31 -0.36 -12.34
N LEU A 356 -2.25 -0.84 -13.57
CA LEU A 356 -2.71 -0.10 -14.74
C LEU A 356 -4.21 0.19 -14.66
N VAL A 357 -5.01 -0.83 -14.30
CA VAL A 357 -6.45 -0.66 -14.00
C VAL A 357 -6.63 0.30 -12.82
N GLY A 358 -5.83 0.12 -11.75
CA GLY A 358 -5.82 1.02 -10.59
C GLY A 358 -5.56 2.49 -10.94
N ALA A 359 -4.73 2.76 -11.94
CA ALA A 359 -4.40 4.11 -12.38
C ALA A 359 -5.49 4.74 -13.29
N ILE A 360 -6.11 3.94 -14.16
CA ILE A 360 -7.05 4.44 -15.18
C ILE A 360 -8.50 4.43 -14.67
N PHE A 361 -8.90 3.39 -13.95
CA PHE A 361 -10.29 3.16 -13.56
C PHE A 361 -10.91 4.19 -12.59
N PRO A 362 -10.13 4.96 -11.76
CA PRO A 362 -10.69 6.06 -11.00
C PRO A 362 -11.48 7.07 -11.83
N LEU A 363 -11.12 7.27 -13.11
CA LEU A 363 -11.86 8.13 -14.04
C LEU A 363 -13.29 7.57 -14.30
N VAL A 364 -13.39 6.26 -14.51
CA VAL A 364 -14.68 5.57 -14.69
C VAL A 364 -15.50 5.61 -13.39
N LEU A 365 -14.86 5.27 -12.26
CA LEU A 365 -15.52 5.27 -10.95
C LEU A 365 -16.03 6.66 -10.56
N GLN A 366 -15.33 7.73 -10.94
CA GLN A 366 -15.80 9.10 -10.72
C GLN A 366 -17.12 9.39 -11.43
N VAL A 367 -17.28 8.92 -12.68
CA VAL A 367 -18.52 9.07 -13.45
C VAL A 367 -19.65 8.26 -12.80
N VAL A 368 -19.38 7.01 -12.43
CA VAL A 368 -20.34 6.14 -11.74
C VAL A 368 -20.77 6.74 -10.40
N ALA A 369 -19.80 7.27 -9.62
CA ALA A 369 -20.08 7.88 -8.31
C ALA A 369 -20.98 9.12 -8.39
N LYS A 370 -20.96 9.86 -9.50
CA LYS A 370 -21.88 10.97 -9.75
C LYS A 370 -23.32 10.51 -9.97
N SER A 371 -23.54 9.27 -10.41
CA SER A 371 -24.87 8.73 -10.72
C SER A 371 -25.49 7.96 -9.56
N ILE A 372 -24.72 7.09 -8.90
CA ILE A 372 -25.25 6.19 -7.86
C ILE A 372 -24.73 6.49 -6.44
N GLY A 373 -23.81 7.46 -6.29
CA GLY A 373 -23.15 7.81 -5.03
C GLY A 373 -21.80 7.11 -4.84
N ARG A 374 -20.96 7.67 -3.95
CA ARG A 374 -19.58 7.21 -3.73
C ARG A 374 -19.52 5.88 -2.99
N VAL A 375 -20.34 5.72 -1.95
CA VAL A 375 -20.38 4.48 -1.14
C VAL A 375 -20.87 3.31 -1.99
N ARG A 376 -21.93 3.48 -2.77
CA ARG A 376 -22.44 2.42 -3.66
C ARG A 376 -21.43 2.06 -4.75
N THR A 377 -20.73 3.04 -5.31
CA THR A 377 -19.65 2.81 -6.29
C THR A 377 -18.50 2.02 -5.67
N TYR A 378 -18.12 2.35 -4.43
CA TYR A 378 -17.09 1.64 -3.69
C TYR A 378 -17.49 0.18 -3.43
N ILE A 379 -18.73 -0.06 -2.98
CA ILE A 379 -19.30 -1.40 -2.79
C ILE A 379 -19.25 -2.21 -4.10
N ALA A 380 -19.71 -1.63 -5.22
CA ALA A 380 -19.70 -2.30 -6.52
C ALA A 380 -18.27 -2.68 -6.96
N ALA A 381 -17.33 -1.76 -6.82
CA ALA A 381 -15.92 -2.01 -7.18
C ALA A 381 -15.29 -3.12 -6.31
N LEU A 382 -15.52 -3.12 -4.99
CA LEU A 382 -15.06 -4.19 -4.12
C LEU A 382 -15.75 -5.53 -4.40
N SER A 383 -17.03 -5.53 -4.76
CA SER A 383 -17.74 -6.75 -5.14
C SER A 383 -17.14 -7.38 -6.40
N ILE A 384 -16.74 -6.56 -7.38
CA ILE A 384 -16.02 -7.03 -8.58
C ILE A 384 -14.66 -7.61 -8.19
N ALA A 385 -13.92 -6.97 -7.25
CA ALA A 385 -12.66 -7.51 -6.76
C ALA A 385 -12.85 -8.86 -6.04
N ALA A 386 -13.88 -9.01 -5.22
CA ALA A 386 -14.20 -10.29 -4.57
C ALA A 386 -14.47 -11.39 -5.61
N MET A 387 -15.23 -11.08 -6.67
CA MET A 387 -15.44 -12.00 -7.80
C MET A 387 -14.12 -12.36 -8.48
N GLY A 388 -13.23 -11.37 -8.68
CA GLY A 388 -11.90 -11.59 -9.24
C GLY A 388 -11.06 -12.56 -8.39
N TYR A 389 -11.05 -12.39 -7.07
CA TYR A 389 -10.36 -13.31 -6.16
C TYR A 389 -10.94 -14.72 -6.20
N PHE A 390 -12.26 -14.87 -6.13
CA PHE A 390 -12.89 -16.18 -6.23
C PHE A 390 -12.68 -16.82 -7.61
N TYR A 391 -12.68 -16.01 -8.68
CA TYR A 391 -12.36 -16.51 -10.02
C TYR A 391 -10.95 -17.11 -10.07
N ILE A 392 -9.92 -16.40 -9.57
CA ILE A 392 -8.56 -16.95 -9.48
C ILE A 392 -8.54 -18.21 -8.62
N ALA A 393 -9.25 -18.22 -7.49
CA ALA A 393 -9.27 -19.35 -6.58
C ALA A 393 -9.83 -20.63 -7.22
N PHE A 394 -10.95 -20.53 -7.91
CA PHE A 394 -11.70 -21.70 -8.38
C PHE A 394 -11.42 -22.06 -9.83
N VAL A 395 -11.08 -21.09 -10.67
CA VAL A 395 -10.85 -21.27 -12.12
C VAL A 395 -9.37 -21.21 -12.46
N GLY A 396 -8.57 -20.41 -11.72
CA GLY A 396 -7.19 -20.08 -12.01
C GLY A 396 -6.24 -21.27 -12.04
N THR A 397 -6.10 -21.87 -13.22
CA THR A 397 -5.16 -22.98 -13.50
C THR A 397 -4.14 -22.63 -14.59
N VAL A 398 -4.39 -21.55 -15.33
CA VAL A 398 -3.50 -21.03 -16.38
C VAL A 398 -3.23 -19.54 -16.17
N GLU A 399 -2.21 -19.01 -16.84
CA GLU A 399 -1.80 -17.62 -16.66
C GLU A 399 -2.91 -16.60 -16.99
N TRP A 400 -3.71 -16.87 -18.03
CA TRP A 400 -4.76 -15.95 -18.46
C TRP A 400 -5.91 -15.82 -17.45
N ASP A 401 -6.22 -16.90 -16.72
CA ASP A 401 -7.18 -16.85 -15.63
C ASP A 401 -6.68 -15.92 -14.50
N PHE A 402 -5.37 -16.01 -14.20
CA PHE A 402 -4.74 -15.14 -13.23
C PHE A 402 -4.79 -13.67 -13.65
N TYR A 403 -4.44 -13.37 -14.93
CA TYR A 403 -4.46 -11.99 -15.44
C TYR A 403 -5.87 -11.41 -15.51
N LEU A 404 -6.87 -12.18 -15.92
CA LEU A 404 -8.27 -11.75 -15.89
C LEU A 404 -8.74 -11.47 -14.47
N GLY A 405 -8.39 -12.34 -13.53
CA GLY A 405 -8.68 -12.10 -12.12
C GLY A 405 -8.01 -10.84 -11.60
N MET A 406 -6.73 -10.58 -11.93
CA MET A 406 -6.01 -9.37 -11.56
C MET A 406 -6.62 -8.10 -12.18
N PHE A 407 -7.17 -8.18 -13.38
CA PHE A 407 -7.95 -7.08 -13.97
C PHE A 407 -9.18 -6.75 -13.12
N LEU A 408 -9.98 -7.76 -12.74
CA LEU A 408 -11.15 -7.57 -11.88
C LEU A 408 -10.78 -7.03 -10.50
N VAL A 409 -9.72 -7.56 -9.89
CA VAL A 409 -9.19 -7.09 -8.59
C VAL A 409 -8.70 -5.65 -8.71
N GLY A 410 -8.10 -5.27 -9.84
CA GLY A 410 -7.65 -3.91 -10.14
C GLY A 410 -8.77 -2.86 -10.09
N ILE A 411 -10.01 -3.24 -10.45
CA ILE A 411 -11.18 -2.36 -10.34
C ILE A 411 -11.44 -2.01 -8.85
N GLY A 412 -11.42 -3.00 -7.97
CA GLY A 412 -11.56 -2.76 -6.54
C GLY A 412 -10.36 -1.99 -5.96
N TRP A 413 -9.14 -2.34 -6.39
CA TRP A 413 -7.94 -1.61 -6.01
C TRP A 413 -8.03 -0.13 -6.35
N SER A 414 -8.54 0.23 -7.53
CA SER A 414 -8.73 1.62 -7.93
C SER A 414 -9.64 2.41 -6.97
N ALA A 415 -10.69 1.76 -6.43
CA ALA A 415 -11.58 2.38 -5.45
C ALA A 415 -10.88 2.54 -4.08
N VAL A 416 -10.13 1.52 -3.64
CA VAL A 416 -9.39 1.49 -2.36
C VAL A 416 -8.37 2.62 -2.28
N ILE A 417 -7.66 2.94 -3.36
CA ILE A 417 -6.65 4.00 -3.37
C ILE A 417 -7.21 5.40 -3.67
N SER A 418 -8.49 5.52 -4.05
CA SER A 418 -9.08 6.80 -4.48
C SER A 418 -10.32 7.21 -3.71
N ILE A 419 -11.43 6.48 -3.84
CA ILE A 419 -12.76 6.90 -3.35
C ILE A 419 -12.84 6.95 -1.82
N VAL A 420 -12.20 6.01 -1.14
CA VAL A 420 -12.29 5.88 0.32
C VAL A 420 -11.83 7.14 1.05
N PHE A 421 -10.77 7.79 0.58
CA PHE A 421 -10.26 9.02 1.17
C PHE A 421 -11.26 10.19 1.04
N ALA A 422 -11.97 10.25 -0.09
CA ALA A 422 -13.01 11.25 -0.29
C ALA A 422 -14.21 11.02 0.63
N ILE A 423 -14.62 9.75 0.87
CA ILE A 423 -15.71 9.42 1.79
C ILE A 423 -15.30 9.72 3.25
N MET A 424 -14.08 9.33 3.64
CA MET A 424 -13.57 9.48 4.98
C MET A 424 -13.38 10.95 5.35
N SER A 425 -12.81 11.77 4.46
CA SER A 425 -12.53 13.18 4.72
C SER A 425 -13.77 14.02 5.05
N GLU A 426 -14.95 13.62 4.59
CA GLU A 426 -16.21 14.30 4.92
C GLU A 426 -16.82 13.87 6.27
N ARG A 427 -16.19 12.91 6.97
CA ARG A 427 -16.61 12.41 8.30
C ARG A 427 -15.81 12.96 9.45
N VAL A 428 -14.78 13.74 9.17
CA VAL A 428 -13.86 14.26 10.17
C VAL A 428 -13.86 15.78 10.15
N ASN A 429 -13.47 16.38 11.28
CA ASN A 429 -13.36 17.82 11.37
C ASN A 429 -12.22 18.30 10.44
N PRO A 430 -12.47 19.23 9.49
CA PRO A 430 -11.43 19.75 8.60
C PRO A 430 -10.22 20.33 9.34
N ALA A 431 -10.41 20.96 10.50
CA ALA A 431 -9.33 21.50 11.31
C ALA A 431 -8.36 20.42 11.86
N LYS A 432 -8.84 19.16 11.99
CA LYS A 432 -8.07 18.00 12.49
C LYS A 432 -7.80 16.96 11.39
N MET A 433 -7.92 17.33 10.12
CA MET A 433 -7.81 16.42 8.97
C MET A 433 -6.49 15.64 8.98
N GLY A 434 -5.36 16.29 9.24
CA GLY A 434 -4.05 15.61 9.25
C GLY A 434 -3.96 14.50 10.30
N LEU A 435 -4.49 14.74 11.49
CA LEU A 435 -4.56 13.75 12.57
C LEU A 435 -5.42 12.55 12.17
N PHE A 436 -6.64 12.80 11.67
CA PHE A 436 -7.55 11.72 11.27
C PHE A 436 -7.04 10.95 10.05
N MET A 437 -6.29 11.58 9.16
CA MET A 437 -5.56 10.87 8.08
C MET A 437 -4.51 9.91 8.67
N GLY A 438 -3.78 10.34 9.70
CA GLY A 438 -2.83 9.47 10.42
C GLY A 438 -3.53 8.30 11.12
N VAL A 439 -4.65 8.55 11.80
CA VAL A 439 -5.48 7.51 12.43
C VAL A 439 -6.04 6.55 11.38
N PHE A 440 -6.51 7.09 10.25
CA PHE A 440 -7.01 6.27 9.13
C PHE A 440 -5.93 5.39 8.51
N ASN A 441 -4.68 5.85 8.48
CA ASN A 441 -3.55 5.04 8.02
C ASN A 441 -3.35 3.78 8.88
N LEU A 442 -3.74 3.78 10.16
CA LEU A 442 -3.72 2.58 10.98
C LEU A 442 -4.72 1.51 10.48
N ALA A 443 -5.82 1.92 9.83
CA ALA A 443 -6.74 1.01 9.17
C ALA A 443 -6.19 0.41 7.85
N VAL A 444 -5.04 0.89 7.40
CA VAL A 444 -4.25 0.32 6.30
C VAL A 444 -3.17 -0.61 6.85
N VAL A 445 -2.32 -0.11 7.74
CA VAL A 445 -1.09 -0.82 8.13
C VAL A 445 -1.33 -1.96 9.15
N LEU A 446 -2.27 -1.81 10.10
CA LEU A 446 -2.54 -2.87 11.09
C LEU A 446 -3.11 -4.15 10.44
N PRO A 447 -4.11 -4.09 9.54
CA PRO A 447 -4.62 -5.29 8.90
C PRO A 447 -3.60 -5.97 7.96
N GLN A 448 -2.61 -5.26 7.45
CA GLN A 448 -1.53 -5.86 6.65
C GLN A 448 -0.78 -6.95 7.42
N MET A 449 -0.67 -6.82 8.75
CA MET A 449 -0.03 -7.82 9.60
C MET A 449 -0.75 -9.17 9.60
N MET A 450 -2.06 -9.21 9.25
CA MET A 450 -2.83 -10.45 9.14
C MET A 450 -2.39 -11.35 7.99
N SER A 451 -1.61 -10.83 7.02
CA SER A 451 -1.05 -11.64 5.94
C SER A 451 -0.15 -12.77 6.46
N ASN A 452 0.51 -12.57 7.61
CA ASN A 452 1.26 -13.62 8.29
C ASN A 452 0.33 -14.77 8.74
N GLY A 453 -0.87 -14.45 9.24
CA GLY A 453 -1.90 -15.45 9.57
C GLY A 453 -2.38 -16.23 8.35
N VAL A 454 -2.62 -15.55 7.23
CA VAL A 454 -3.00 -16.19 5.96
C VAL A 454 -1.89 -17.13 5.48
N ALA A 455 -0.63 -16.68 5.51
CA ALA A 455 0.53 -17.49 5.14
C ALA A 455 0.65 -18.76 6.00
N ASN A 456 0.46 -18.64 7.33
CA ASN A 456 0.51 -19.78 8.24
C ASN A 456 -0.61 -20.80 7.98
N VAL A 457 -1.83 -20.36 7.70
CA VAL A 457 -2.94 -21.25 7.33
C VAL A 457 -2.61 -22.03 6.04
N ILE A 458 -2.05 -21.35 5.03
CA ILE A 458 -1.64 -21.98 3.77
C ILE A 458 -0.51 -23.00 4.04
N ARG A 459 0.50 -22.62 4.82
CA ARG A 459 1.63 -23.50 5.20
C ARG A 459 1.14 -24.78 5.90
N GLN A 460 0.24 -24.66 6.88
CA GLN A 460 -0.27 -25.79 7.65
C GLN A 460 -1.13 -26.74 6.81
N THR A 461 -1.88 -26.21 5.85
CA THR A 461 -2.80 -26.99 5.02
C THR A 461 -2.16 -27.52 3.74
N GLY A 462 -1.05 -26.92 3.29
CA GLY A 462 -0.46 -27.14 1.97
C GLY A 462 -1.35 -26.71 0.80
N ASN A 463 -2.47 -26.03 1.09
CA ASN A 463 -3.44 -25.64 0.06
C ASN A 463 -3.29 -24.17 -0.33
N PHE A 464 -2.56 -23.92 -1.42
CA PHE A 464 -2.30 -22.56 -1.93
C PHE A 464 -3.54 -21.90 -2.54
N GLN A 465 -4.58 -22.64 -2.89
CA GLN A 465 -5.87 -22.10 -3.34
C GLN A 465 -6.52 -21.22 -2.26
N LEU A 466 -6.28 -21.54 -0.98
CA LEU A 466 -6.79 -20.78 0.16
C LEU A 466 -6.37 -19.32 0.14
N LEU A 467 -5.27 -18.96 -0.50
CA LEU A 467 -4.87 -17.56 -0.65
C LEU A 467 -6.02 -16.71 -1.20
N TYR A 468 -6.48 -17.06 -2.40
CA TYR A 468 -7.48 -16.26 -3.09
C TYR A 468 -8.91 -16.51 -2.56
N ILE A 469 -9.18 -17.67 -1.97
CA ILE A 469 -10.44 -17.90 -1.21
C ILE A 469 -10.51 -16.92 -0.02
N LEU A 470 -9.46 -16.86 0.81
CA LEU A 470 -9.42 -15.97 1.97
C LEU A 470 -9.44 -14.49 1.53
N CYS A 471 -8.71 -14.10 0.49
CA CYS A 471 -8.79 -12.75 -0.07
C CYS A 471 -10.24 -12.40 -0.48
N GLY A 472 -10.92 -13.29 -1.21
CA GLY A 472 -12.32 -13.11 -1.59
C GLY A 472 -13.25 -12.99 -0.39
N VAL A 473 -13.04 -13.83 0.65
CA VAL A 473 -13.81 -13.77 1.91
C VAL A 473 -13.57 -12.44 2.63
N PHE A 474 -12.33 -12.00 2.81
CA PHE A 474 -12.03 -10.73 3.49
C PHE A 474 -12.62 -9.52 2.75
N VAL A 475 -12.52 -9.47 1.41
CA VAL A 475 -13.16 -8.40 0.64
C VAL A 475 -14.68 -8.48 0.72
N SER A 476 -15.28 -9.68 0.73
CA SER A 476 -16.73 -9.86 0.93
C SER A 476 -17.18 -9.37 2.30
N VAL A 477 -16.43 -9.64 3.37
CA VAL A 477 -16.67 -9.09 4.71
C VAL A 477 -16.56 -7.56 4.69
N SER A 478 -15.57 -7.01 4.01
CA SER A 478 -15.45 -5.55 3.79
C SER A 478 -16.71 -4.99 3.13
N VAL A 479 -17.17 -5.60 2.03
CA VAL A 479 -18.41 -5.20 1.31
C VAL A 479 -19.62 -5.22 2.25
N LEU A 480 -19.79 -6.27 3.06
CA LEU A 480 -20.89 -6.35 4.03
C LEU A 480 -20.87 -5.21 5.03
N PHE A 481 -19.71 -4.81 5.55
CA PHE A 481 -19.60 -3.64 6.43
C PHE A 481 -19.87 -2.32 5.70
N TRP A 482 -19.42 -2.18 4.45
CA TRP A 482 -19.66 -0.99 3.65
C TRP A 482 -21.12 -0.74 3.34
N ILE A 483 -21.99 -1.76 3.26
CA ILE A 483 -23.44 -1.62 3.08
C ILE A 483 -24.05 -0.75 4.19
N PHE A 484 -23.48 -0.77 5.41
CA PHE A 484 -23.94 -0.01 6.56
C PHE A 484 -23.28 1.37 6.72
N VAL A 485 -22.38 1.75 5.83
CA VAL A 485 -21.78 3.08 5.77
C VAL A 485 -22.75 4.03 5.07
N ARG A 486 -23.00 5.19 5.67
CA ARG A 486 -23.92 6.17 5.09
C ARG A 486 -23.23 7.02 4.05
N GLU A 487 -23.94 7.34 2.97
CA GLU A 487 -23.47 8.29 1.97
C GLU A 487 -23.26 9.68 2.61
N PRO A 488 -22.16 10.38 2.33
CA PRO A 488 -21.96 11.77 2.77
C PRO A 488 -23.06 12.72 2.26
N GLU A 489 -23.42 13.74 3.06
CA GLU A 489 -24.53 14.65 2.74
C GLU A 489 -24.29 15.47 1.47
N SER A 490 -23.04 15.87 1.19
CA SER A 490 -22.66 16.57 -0.04
C SER A 490 -23.03 15.82 -1.32
N THR A 491 -22.91 14.49 -1.28
CA THR A 491 -23.24 13.63 -2.42
C THR A 491 -24.76 13.42 -2.54
N ARG A 492 -25.50 13.36 -1.41
CA ARG A 492 -26.96 13.27 -1.40
C ARG A 492 -27.62 14.50 -2.00
N ALA A 493 -27.11 15.71 -1.68
CA ALA A 493 -27.60 16.95 -2.24
C ALA A 493 -27.44 16.99 -3.77
N ALA A 494 -26.31 16.54 -4.30
CA ALA A 494 -26.04 16.52 -5.74
C ALA A 494 -26.89 15.50 -6.52
N THR A 495 -27.26 14.37 -5.91
CA THR A 495 -28.14 13.37 -6.55
C THR A 495 -29.61 13.78 -6.52
N ASN A 496 -30.06 14.47 -5.46
CA ASN A 496 -31.44 14.94 -5.34
C ASN A 496 -31.76 16.11 -6.29
N VAL A 497 -30.77 16.97 -6.61
CA VAL A 497 -30.96 18.07 -7.59
C VAL A 497 -31.18 17.52 -9.02
N LYS A 498 -30.66 16.32 -9.35
CA LYS A 498 -30.90 15.67 -10.65
C LYS A 498 -32.22 14.91 -10.74
N GLY A 499 -32.86 14.57 -9.62
CA GLY A 499 -34.15 13.88 -9.56
C GLY A 499 -35.39 14.80 -9.52
N GLY A 500 -35.18 16.11 -9.42
CA GLY A 500 -36.24 17.12 -9.34
C GLY A 500 -36.57 17.87 -10.64
N GLY A 501 -36.04 17.42 -11.75
CA GLY A 501 -36.29 18.00 -13.08
C GLY A 501 -37.18 17.08 -13.93
N HIS A 502 -38.48 17.10 -13.68
CA HIS A 502 -39.53 16.66 -14.60
C HIS A 502 -40.62 17.73 -14.64
#